data_604ed4b99008b7b48a336a1096946898
#
_entry.id   604ed4b99008b7b48a336a1096946898
#
_cell.length_a   1.000
_cell.length_b   1.000
_cell.length_c   1.000
_cell.angle_alpha   90.00
_cell.angle_beta   90.00
_cell.angle_gamma   90.00
#
_symmetry.space_group_name_H-M   'P 1'
#
loop_
_entity.id
_entity.type
_entity.pdbx_description
1 polymer ?
#
loop_
_entity_poly.entity_id
_entity_poly.type
_entity_poly.pdbx_seq_one_letter_code
_entity_poly.pdbx_strand_id
1 'polypeptide(L)'
;GAQSTLGVMYNNGRGVPQDYAEARRWYRKAAKQGYADAQANLGQMYAHGQGVPQNYAEAVRWYRKAAEQGDANAQANLGIMYSYGLGVPPDYAEAMRWHRKAAEQGHADAQFGLGVMYNNGRGVPQDYAEAMRWFRKAAEQGHAAAQYFLGFMYSYGQGVRQDYAEAMRWYRKAAEHGHAGAQTNLAVMYDEGQGVPQDYAEAMRWFRKAADQGHAGAQYGLGVLYNNGRGVPQNYAEAMRWFRKAAEQGHAAAQYFLGFMYSYGQ
;
A
#
# COMPACT_ATOMS: atom_id res chain seq x y z
N GLY A 1 -12.29 -26.68 -11.26
CA GLY A 1 -12.23 -28.10 -11.71
C GLY A 1 -10.81 -28.70 -11.52
N ALA A 2 -10.66 -30.03 -11.69
CA ALA A 2 -9.40 -30.75 -11.39
C ALA A 2 -8.14 -30.13 -12.04
N GLN A 3 -8.26 -29.63 -13.26
CA GLN A 3 -7.14 -28.97 -13.96
C GLN A 3 -6.71 -27.65 -13.28
N SER A 4 -7.66 -26.85 -12.82
CA SER A 4 -7.36 -25.63 -12.08
C SER A 4 -6.68 -25.96 -10.75
N THR A 5 -7.14 -27.00 -10.05
CA THR A 5 -6.51 -27.47 -8.80
C THR A 5 -5.07 -27.92 -9.04
N LEU A 6 -4.78 -28.68 -10.11
CA LEU A 6 -3.42 -29.05 -10.48
C LEU A 6 -2.55 -27.81 -10.77
N GLY A 7 -3.12 -26.82 -11.46
CA GLY A 7 -2.44 -25.53 -11.66
C GLY A 7 -2.03 -24.88 -10.33
N VAL A 8 -2.94 -24.82 -9.35
CA VAL A 8 -2.66 -24.29 -8.00
C VAL A 8 -1.58 -25.11 -7.28
N MET A 9 -1.62 -26.46 -7.38
CA MET A 9 -0.61 -27.31 -6.74
C MET A 9 0.79 -27.02 -7.29
N TYR A 10 0.96 -26.97 -8.59
CA TYR A 10 2.26 -26.65 -9.21
C TYR A 10 2.67 -25.19 -8.95
N ASN A 11 1.72 -24.25 -8.97
CA ASN A 11 2.03 -22.84 -8.68
C ASN A 11 2.57 -22.63 -7.26
N ASN A 12 2.05 -23.37 -6.29
CA ASN A 12 2.37 -23.19 -4.87
C ASN A 12 3.33 -24.25 -4.32
N GLY A 13 3.72 -25.26 -5.10
CA GLY A 13 4.54 -26.37 -4.63
C GLY A 13 3.83 -27.25 -3.59
N ARG A 14 2.49 -27.40 -3.69
CA ARG A 14 1.71 -28.19 -2.75
C ARG A 14 1.56 -29.63 -3.22
N GLY A 15 2.25 -30.58 -2.56
CA GLY A 15 2.24 -31.99 -2.90
C GLY A 15 3.09 -32.33 -4.15
N VAL A 16 3.63 -31.34 -4.82
CA VAL A 16 4.56 -31.44 -5.95
C VAL A 16 5.59 -30.32 -5.86
N PRO A 17 6.79 -30.43 -6.42
CA PRO A 17 7.72 -29.30 -6.54
C PRO A 17 7.07 -28.14 -7.29
N GLN A 18 7.35 -26.89 -6.87
CA GLN A 18 6.86 -25.71 -7.54
C GLN A 18 7.36 -25.67 -8.99
N ASP A 19 6.44 -25.53 -9.94
CA ASP A 19 6.73 -25.43 -11.36
C ASP A 19 5.71 -24.51 -12.05
N TYR A 20 6.11 -23.28 -12.32
CA TYR A 20 5.26 -22.29 -12.99
C TYR A 20 4.94 -22.65 -14.46
N ALA A 21 5.81 -23.42 -15.15
CA ALA A 21 5.54 -23.82 -16.53
C ALA A 21 4.42 -24.88 -16.56
N GLU A 22 4.47 -25.88 -15.66
CA GLU A 22 3.38 -26.85 -15.51
C GLU A 22 2.09 -26.16 -14.95
N ALA A 23 2.22 -25.26 -13.97
CA ALA A 23 1.06 -24.49 -13.47
C ALA A 23 0.35 -23.78 -14.63
N ARG A 24 1.09 -23.05 -15.47
CA ARG A 24 0.57 -22.38 -16.66
C ARG A 24 -0.12 -23.35 -17.61
N ARG A 25 0.48 -24.52 -17.88
CA ARG A 25 -0.08 -25.52 -18.78
C ARG A 25 -1.46 -25.97 -18.30
N TRP A 26 -1.61 -26.21 -17.00
CA TRP A 26 -2.87 -26.64 -16.40
C TRP A 26 -3.88 -25.51 -16.36
N TYR A 27 -3.49 -24.29 -15.93
CA TYR A 27 -4.38 -23.13 -15.98
C TYR A 27 -4.87 -22.83 -17.38
N ARG A 28 -3.99 -22.94 -18.39
CA ARG A 28 -4.39 -22.71 -19.79
C ARG A 28 -5.43 -23.72 -20.28
N LYS A 29 -5.32 -24.98 -19.88
CA LYS A 29 -6.34 -26.00 -20.20
C LYS A 29 -7.68 -25.67 -19.56
N ALA A 30 -7.69 -25.33 -18.27
CA ALA A 30 -8.90 -24.95 -17.56
C ALA A 30 -9.49 -23.63 -18.08
N ALA A 31 -8.66 -22.61 -18.29
CA ALA A 31 -9.07 -21.31 -18.82
C ALA A 31 -9.74 -21.39 -20.21
N LYS A 32 -9.27 -22.29 -21.08
CA LYS A 32 -9.91 -22.57 -22.37
C LYS A 32 -11.30 -23.22 -22.22
N GLN A 33 -11.54 -23.90 -21.12
CA GLN A 33 -12.86 -24.49 -20.80
C GLN A 33 -13.78 -23.47 -20.11
N GLY A 34 -13.35 -22.23 -19.93
CA GLY A 34 -14.16 -21.16 -19.36
C GLY A 34 -14.05 -20.98 -17.85
N TYR A 35 -13.22 -21.76 -17.13
CA TYR A 35 -13.10 -21.60 -15.67
C TYR A 35 -12.49 -20.23 -15.30
N ALA A 36 -13.28 -19.39 -14.62
CA ALA A 36 -12.91 -18.03 -14.27
C ALA A 36 -11.66 -17.94 -13.37
N ASP A 37 -11.58 -18.82 -12.36
CA ASP A 37 -10.42 -18.92 -11.48
C ASP A 37 -9.11 -19.23 -12.23
N ALA A 38 -9.17 -20.11 -13.22
CA ALA A 38 -8.01 -20.43 -14.07
C ALA A 38 -7.64 -19.28 -15.02
N GLN A 39 -8.64 -18.55 -15.52
CA GLN A 39 -8.43 -17.35 -16.34
C GLN A 39 -7.78 -16.23 -15.49
N ALA A 40 -8.26 -15.99 -14.26
CA ALA A 40 -7.67 -15.04 -13.35
C ALA A 40 -6.22 -15.38 -13.01
N ASN A 41 -5.94 -16.64 -12.65
CA ASN A 41 -4.58 -17.12 -12.37
C ASN A 41 -3.66 -17.00 -13.59
N LEU A 42 -4.15 -17.32 -14.79
CA LEU A 42 -3.36 -17.15 -16.02
C LEU A 42 -3.07 -15.67 -16.30
N GLY A 43 -4.03 -14.78 -16.04
CA GLY A 43 -3.84 -13.34 -16.07
C GLY A 43 -2.73 -12.89 -15.13
N GLN A 44 -2.73 -13.39 -13.90
CA GLN A 44 -1.70 -13.12 -12.89
C GLN A 44 -0.31 -13.59 -13.34
N MET A 45 -0.21 -14.81 -13.92
CA MET A 45 1.06 -15.31 -14.45
C MET A 45 1.64 -14.40 -15.53
N TYR A 46 0.81 -13.91 -16.45
CA TYR A 46 1.27 -12.95 -17.47
C TYR A 46 1.62 -11.58 -16.88
N ALA A 47 0.87 -11.11 -15.88
CA ALA A 47 1.13 -9.83 -15.21
C ALA A 47 2.48 -9.82 -14.46
N HIS A 48 2.90 -10.95 -13.89
CA HIS A 48 4.12 -11.06 -13.09
C HIS A 48 5.28 -11.78 -13.78
N GLY A 49 5.09 -12.30 -14.98
CA GLY A 49 6.12 -13.06 -15.69
C GLY A 49 6.41 -14.43 -15.06
N GLN A 50 5.42 -15.05 -14.39
CA GLN A 50 5.59 -16.36 -13.73
C GLN A 50 5.42 -17.50 -14.74
N GLY A 51 6.49 -18.20 -15.06
CA GLY A 51 6.51 -19.29 -16.07
C GLY A 51 6.24 -18.84 -17.50
N VAL A 52 6.20 -17.53 -17.75
CA VAL A 52 6.07 -16.86 -19.05
C VAL A 52 6.79 -15.52 -19.01
N PRO A 53 7.24 -14.95 -20.12
CA PRO A 53 7.61 -13.55 -20.18
C PRO A 53 6.43 -12.66 -19.75
N GLN A 54 6.73 -11.61 -18.97
CA GLN A 54 5.72 -10.64 -18.55
C GLN A 54 5.04 -10.01 -19.77
N ASN A 55 3.70 -10.01 -19.76
CA ASN A 55 2.89 -9.44 -20.84
C ASN A 55 1.57 -8.92 -20.30
N TYR A 56 1.51 -7.63 -20.06
CA TYR A 56 0.30 -6.98 -19.51
C TYR A 56 -0.90 -7.03 -20.48
N ALA A 57 -0.69 -7.01 -21.78
CA ALA A 57 -1.78 -7.11 -22.75
C ALA A 57 -2.46 -8.49 -22.70
N GLU A 58 -1.68 -9.57 -22.60
CA GLU A 58 -2.23 -10.91 -22.37
C GLU A 58 -2.87 -11.03 -20.99
N ALA A 59 -2.30 -10.42 -19.95
CA ALA A 59 -2.90 -10.39 -18.62
C ALA A 59 -4.29 -9.74 -18.66
N VAL A 60 -4.43 -8.58 -19.30
CA VAL A 60 -5.73 -7.90 -19.48
C VAL A 60 -6.74 -8.80 -20.20
N ARG A 61 -6.32 -9.50 -21.26
CA ARG A 61 -7.23 -10.41 -21.99
C ARG A 61 -7.80 -11.51 -21.10
N TRP A 62 -6.95 -12.10 -20.27
CA TRP A 62 -7.37 -13.18 -19.37
C TRP A 62 -8.17 -12.66 -18.18
N TYR A 63 -7.73 -11.57 -17.56
CA TYR A 63 -8.50 -10.93 -16.48
C TYR A 63 -9.88 -10.47 -16.96
N ARG A 64 -10.02 -9.94 -18.18
CA ARG A 64 -11.33 -9.54 -18.72
C ARG A 64 -12.29 -10.72 -18.80
N LYS A 65 -11.83 -11.87 -19.30
CA LYS A 65 -12.66 -13.09 -19.36
C LYS A 65 -13.14 -13.56 -17.97
N ALA A 66 -12.26 -13.53 -16.98
CA ALA A 66 -12.62 -13.89 -15.60
C ALA A 66 -13.54 -12.83 -14.97
N ALA A 67 -13.24 -11.56 -15.16
CA ALA A 67 -14.00 -10.44 -14.61
C ALA A 67 -15.43 -10.35 -15.15
N GLU A 68 -15.62 -10.67 -16.42
CA GLU A 68 -16.95 -10.78 -17.07
C GLU A 68 -17.79 -11.91 -16.47
N GLN A 69 -17.15 -12.93 -15.92
CA GLN A 69 -17.80 -14.02 -15.19
C GLN A 69 -18.00 -13.70 -13.69
N GLY A 70 -17.61 -12.51 -13.23
CA GLY A 70 -17.82 -12.08 -11.85
C GLY A 70 -16.62 -12.28 -10.91
N ASP A 71 -15.47 -12.76 -11.39
CA ASP A 71 -14.29 -12.93 -10.53
C ASP A 71 -13.81 -11.59 -9.96
N ALA A 72 -13.91 -11.40 -8.64
CA ALA A 72 -13.60 -10.14 -7.98
C ALA A 72 -12.11 -9.78 -8.04
N ASN A 73 -11.22 -10.77 -7.99
CA ASN A 73 -9.78 -10.53 -8.11
C ASN A 73 -9.42 -10.03 -9.51
N ALA A 74 -9.99 -10.66 -10.55
CA ALA A 74 -9.79 -10.22 -11.93
C ALA A 74 -10.38 -8.82 -12.18
N GLN A 75 -11.54 -8.51 -11.61
CA GLN A 75 -12.14 -7.17 -11.66
C GLN A 75 -11.24 -6.12 -10.99
N ALA A 76 -10.73 -6.41 -9.78
CA ALA A 76 -9.81 -5.52 -9.08
C ALA A 76 -8.52 -5.28 -9.88
N ASN A 77 -7.93 -6.36 -10.44
CA ASN A 77 -6.74 -6.25 -11.27
C ASN A 77 -6.98 -5.46 -12.57
N LEU A 78 -8.13 -5.62 -13.22
CA LEU A 78 -8.50 -4.78 -14.38
C LEU A 78 -8.61 -3.31 -13.99
N GLY A 79 -9.20 -3.00 -12.84
CA GLY A 79 -9.25 -1.64 -12.30
C GLY A 79 -7.86 -1.03 -12.18
N ILE A 80 -6.90 -1.77 -11.65
CA ILE A 80 -5.49 -1.37 -11.57
C ILE A 80 -4.90 -1.16 -12.97
N MET A 81 -5.09 -2.12 -13.88
CA MET A 81 -4.52 -2.03 -15.23
C MET A 81 -5.01 -0.82 -16.01
N TYR A 82 -6.29 -0.50 -15.94
CA TYR A 82 -6.84 0.71 -16.54
C TYR A 82 -6.39 1.98 -15.82
N SER A 83 -6.21 1.96 -14.49
CA SER A 83 -5.73 3.12 -13.74
C SER A 83 -4.31 3.54 -14.11
N TYR A 84 -3.44 2.55 -14.41
CA TYR A 84 -2.01 2.78 -14.66
C TYR A 84 -1.59 2.57 -16.13
N GLY A 85 -2.51 2.23 -17.01
CA GLY A 85 -2.19 1.99 -18.42
C GLY A 85 -1.34 0.73 -18.66
N LEU A 86 -1.54 -0.32 -17.86
CA LEU A 86 -0.78 -1.57 -17.97
C LEU A 86 -1.41 -2.49 -19.01
N GLY A 87 -0.79 -2.58 -20.18
CA GLY A 87 -1.27 -3.41 -21.30
C GLY A 87 -2.53 -2.90 -22.02
N VAL A 88 -3.08 -1.78 -21.58
CA VAL A 88 -4.19 -1.02 -22.17
C VAL A 88 -3.92 0.48 -21.98
N PRO A 89 -4.44 1.37 -22.81
CA PRO A 89 -4.41 2.81 -22.52
C PRO A 89 -5.06 3.11 -21.17
N PRO A 90 -4.55 4.09 -20.40
CA PRO A 90 -5.18 4.52 -19.15
C PRO A 90 -6.62 4.98 -19.41
N ASP A 91 -7.55 4.47 -18.60
CA ASP A 91 -8.95 4.83 -18.64
C ASP A 91 -9.54 4.78 -17.23
N TYR A 92 -9.70 5.96 -16.60
CA TYR A 92 -10.21 6.04 -15.25
C TYR A 92 -11.71 5.69 -15.12
N ALA A 93 -12.51 5.86 -16.19
CA ALA A 93 -13.90 5.45 -16.18
C ALA A 93 -14.04 3.93 -16.16
N GLU A 94 -13.28 3.23 -17.01
CA GLU A 94 -13.20 1.75 -16.96
C GLU A 94 -12.59 1.27 -15.64
N ALA A 95 -11.52 1.92 -15.14
CA ALA A 95 -10.94 1.57 -13.84
C ALA A 95 -11.97 1.63 -12.72
N MET A 96 -12.75 2.73 -12.67
CA MET A 96 -13.80 2.89 -11.68
C MET A 96 -14.90 1.83 -11.82
N ARG A 97 -15.32 1.53 -13.04
CA ARG A 97 -16.34 0.50 -13.30
C ARG A 97 -15.91 -0.86 -12.75
N TRP A 98 -14.66 -1.25 -13.01
CA TRP A 98 -14.15 -2.54 -12.56
C TRP A 98 -13.87 -2.58 -11.06
N HIS A 99 -13.27 -1.53 -10.49
CA HIS A 99 -13.12 -1.42 -9.05
C HIS A 99 -14.46 -1.45 -8.32
N ARG A 100 -15.50 -0.80 -8.83
CA ARG A 100 -16.84 -0.81 -8.22
C ARG A 100 -17.43 -2.20 -8.16
N LYS A 101 -17.35 -2.97 -9.26
CA LYS A 101 -17.84 -4.35 -9.30
C LYS A 101 -17.13 -5.24 -8.27
N ALA A 102 -15.82 -5.13 -8.14
CA ALA A 102 -15.07 -5.89 -7.14
C ALA A 102 -15.36 -5.41 -5.71
N ALA A 103 -15.44 -4.11 -5.51
CA ALA A 103 -15.71 -3.49 -4.20
C ALA A 103 -17.09 -3.84 -3.64
N GLU A 104 -18.10 -3.94 -4.50
CA GLU A 104 -19.45 -4.38 -4.15
C GLU A 104 -19.49 -5.85 -3.72
N GLN A 105 -18.57 -6.67 -4.20
CA GLN A 105 -18.33 -8.04 -3.74
C GLN A 105 -17.48 -8.12 -2.45
N GLY A 106 -17.09 -6.98 -1.88
CA GLY A 106 -16.30 -6.92 -0.66
C GLY A 106 -14.79 -6.94 -0.84
N HIS A 107 -14.25 -6.86 -2.07
CA HIS A 107 -12.82 -6.91 -2.32
C HIS A 107 -12.10 -5.68 -1.75
N ALA A 108 -11.26 -5.87 -0.72
CA ALA A 108 -10.64 -4.77 0.04
C ALA A 108 -9.75 -3.85 -0.80
N ASP A 109 -8.91 -4.42 -1.70
CA ASP A 109 -8.04 -3.61 -2.56
C ASP A 109 -8.85 -2.77 -3.57
N ALA A 110 -9.98 -3.29 -4.06
CA ALA A 110 -10.86 -2.55 -4.95
C ALA A 110 -11.62 -1.43 -4.21
N GLN A 111 -12.03 -1.68 -2.97
CA GLN A 111 -12.60 -0.64 -2.10
C GLN A 111 -11.57 0.46 -1.84
N PHE A 112 -10.31 0.09 -1.54
CA PHE A 112 -9.23 1.05 -1.41
C PHE A 112 -9.00 1.82 -2.73
N GLY A 113 -8.98 1.13 -3.87
CA GLY A 113 -8.88 1.74 -5.21
C GLY A 113 -9.94 2.80 -5.46
N LEU A 114 -11.22 2.51 -5.16
CA LEU A 114 -12.30 3.49 -5.24
C LEU A 114 -12.07 4.68 -4.31
N GLY A 115 -11.65 4.43 -3.07
CA GLY A 115 -11.29 5.50 -2.13
C GLY A 115 -10.25 6.44 -2.71
N VAL A 116 -9.18 5.91 -3.30
CA VAL A 116 -8.13 6.69 -3.96
C VAL A 116 -8.67 7.48 -5.17
N MET A 117 -9.55 6.88 -5.97
CA MET A 117 -10.14 7.55 -7.13
C MET A 117 -11.02 8.75 -6.73
N TYR A 118 -11.88 8.60 -5.72
CA TYR A 118 -12.67 9.70 -5.18
C TYR A 118 -11.80 10.75 -4.48
N ASN A 119 -10.79 10.32 -3.71
CA ASN A 119 -9.86 11.25 -3.05
C ASN A 119 -9.10 12.15 -4.03
N ASN A 120 -8.75 11.63 -5.20
CA ASN A 120 -7.94 12.33 -6.19
C ASN A 120 -8.76 12.93 -7.36
N GLY A 121 -10.06 12.71 -7.42
CA GLY A 121 -10.90 13.13 -8.54
C GLY A 121 -10.56 12.44 -9.86
N ARG A 122 -10.16 11.16 -9.82
CA ARG A 122 -9.79 10.40 -11.02
C ARG A 122 -10.98 9.61 -11.56
N GLY A 123 -11.47 9.99 -12.73
CA GLY A 123 -12.65 9.38 -13.36
C GLY A 123 -13.99 9.82 -12.75
N VAL A 124 -13.97 10.58 -11.66
CA VAL A 124 -15.11 11.19 -10.97
C VAL A 124 -14.66 12.52 -10.36
N PRO A 125 -15.58 13.47 -10.07
CA PRO A 125 -15.25 14.62 -9.24
C PRO A 125 -14.68 14.20 -7.88
N GLN A 126 -13.73 14.97 -7.35
CA GLN A 126 -13.17 14.73 -6.04
C GLN A 126 -14.26 14.79 -4.96
N ASP A 127 -14.30 13.74 -4.13
CA ASP A 127 -15.24 13.63 -3.02
C ASP A 127 -14.58 12.91 -1.85
N TYR A 128 -14.15 13.68 -0.86
CA TYR A 128 -13.51 13.15 0.34
C TYR A 128 -14.46 12.33 1.22
N ALA A 129 -15.77 12.63 1.23
CA ALA A 129 -16.74 11.87 2.02
C ALA A 129 -16.95 10.48 1.42
N GLU A 130 -17.09 10.36 0.11
CA GLU A 130 -17.13 9.05 -0.57
C GLU A 130 -15.80 8.33 -0.46
N ALA A 131 -14.65 9.02 -0.59
CA ALA A 131 -13.34 8.41 -0.39
C ALA A 131 -13.22 7.78 1.00
N MET A 132 -13.60 8.52 2.05
CA MET A 132 -13.59 8.04 3.42
C MET A 132 -14.49 6.82 3.62
N ARG A 133 -15.66 6.80 3.01
CA ARG A 133 -16.60 5.69 3.08
C ARG A 133 -15.99 4.40 2.51
N TRP A 134 -15.32 4.49 1.37
CA TRP A 134 -14.65 3.36 0.74
C TRP A 134 -13.38 2.94 1.49
N PHE A 135 -12.57 3.88 1.95
CA PHE A 135 -11.42 3.56 2.79
C PHE A 135 -11.85 2.86 4.08
N ARG A 136 -12.98 3.26 4.71
CA ARG A 136 -13.47 2.61 5.92
C ARG A 136 -13.83 1.15 5.69
N LYS A 137 -14.54 0.84 4.60
CA LYS A 137 -14.85 -0.55 4.23
C LYS A 137 -13.60 -1.42 4.07
N ALA A 138 -12.57 -0.90 3.38
CA ALA A 138 -11.31 -1.61 3.22
C ALA A 138 -10.55 -1.73 4.56
N ALA A 139 -10.52 -0.66 5.34
CA ALA A 139 -9.82 -0.60 6.63
C ALA A 139 -10.39 -1.55 7.67
N GLU A 140 -11.71 -1.74 7.69
CA GLU A 140 -12.41 -2.70 8.56
C GLU A 140 -12.03 -4.14 8.22
N GLN A 141 -11.62 -4.43 6.99
CA GLN A 141 -11.07 -5.72 6.56
C GLN A 141 -9.56 -5.85 6.83
N GLY A 142 -8.93 -4.88 7.49
CA GLY A 142 -7.50 -4.91 7.81
C GLY A 142 -6.57 -4.35 6.72
N HIS A 143 -7.10 -3.69 5.69
CA HIS A 143 -6.28 -3.11 4.62
C HIS A 143 -5.44 -1.94 5.17
N ALA A 144 -4.14 -2.16 5.40
CA ALA A 144 -3.25 -1.23 6.11
C ALA A 144 -3.15 0.16 5.46
N ALA A 145 -3.09 0.22 4.12
CA ALA A 145 -3.06 1.51 3.43
C ALA A 145 -4.38 2.28 3.61
N ALA A 146 -5.54 1.62 3.61
CA ALA A 146 -6.82 2.27 3.87
C ALA A 146 -6.90 2.80 5.32
N GLN A 147 -6.40 2.04 6.27
CA GLN A 147 -6.27 2.50 7.67
C GLN A 147 -5.36 3.73 7.77
N TYR A 148 -4.23 3.74 7.06
CA TYR A 148 -3.35 4.91 6.99
C TYR A 148 -4.07 6.14 6.40
N PHE A 149 -4.80 5.98 5.29
CA PHE A 149 -5.52 7.09 4.68
C PHE A 149 -6.65 7.63 5.57
N LEU A 150 -7.36 6.78 6.31
CA LEU A 150 -8.32 7.25 7.31
C LEU A 150 -7.64 8.07 8.41
N GLY A 151 -6.51 7.59 8.94
CA GLY A 151 -5.70 8.35 9.89
C GLY A 151 -5.31 9.72 9.35
N PHE A 152 -4.87 9.77 8.09
CA PHE A 152 -4.54 11.02 7.40
C PHE A 152 -5.76 11.96 7.28
N MET A 153 -6.91 11.45 6.83
CA MET A 153 -8.13 12.25 6.67
C MET A 153 -8.60 12.85 7.99
N TYR A 154 -8.56 12.09 9.09
CA TYR A 154 -8.87 12.61 10.42
C TYR A 154 -7.82 13.61 10.93
N SER A 155 -6.52 13.40 10.66
CA SER A 155 -5.46 14.33 11.07
C SER A 155 -5.58 15.70 10.41
N TYR A 156 -6.05 15.74 9.16
CA TYR A 156 -6.12 16.98 8.36
C TYR A 156 -7.55 17.51 8.16
N GLY A 157 -8.56 16.84 8.70
CA GLY A 157 -9.95 17.25 8.52
C GLY A 157 -10.45 17.16 7.07
N GLN A 158 -9.95 16.17 6.31
CA GLN A 158 -10.37 15.98 4.92
C GLN A 158 -11.65 15.13 4.84
N GLY A 159 -12.74 15.75 4.40
CA GLY A 159 -14.07 15.10 4.34
C GLY A 159 -14.70 14.80 5.69
N VAL A 160 -14.06 15.19 6.78
CA VAL A 160 -14.52 14.99 8.17
C VAL A 160 -13.90 16.08 9.05
N ARG A 161 -14.53 16.38 10.19
CA ARG A 161 -13.91 17.25 11.19
C ARG A 161 -12.59 16.63 11.68
N GLN A 162 -11.54 17.48 11.81
CA GLN A 162 -10.25 17.06 12.35
C GLN A 162 -10.42 16.42 13.74
N ASP A 163 -9.83 15.25 13.92
CA ASP A 163 -9.86 14.49 15.16
C ASP A 163 -8.57 13.66 15.30
N TYR A 164 -7.65 14.16 16.10
CA TYR A 164 -6.36 13.49 16.35
C TYR A 164 -6.51 12.15 17.11
N ALA A 165 -7.54 11.99 17.94
CA ALA A 165 -7.75 10.73 18.66
C ALA A 165 -8.18 9.63 17.67
N GLU A 166 -9.10 9.93 16.76
CA GLU A 166 -9.48 8.99 15.69
C GLU A 166 -8.33 8.76 14.72
N ALA A 167 -7.57 9.81 14.36
CA ALA A 167 -6.38 9.65 13.52
C ALA A 167 -5.38 8.66 14.12
N MET A 168 -5.10 8.81 15.40
CA MET A 168 -4.21 7.92 16.14
C MET A 168 -4.70 6.47 16.15
N ARG A 169 -6.00 6.25 16.36
CA ARG A 169 -6.58 4.89 16.31
C ARG A 169 -6.32 4.21 14.98
N TRP A 170 -6.55 4.92 13.89
CA TRP A 170 -6.36 4.37 12.55
C TRP A 170 -4.89 4.20 12.20
N TYR A 171 -4.03 5.19 12.51
CA TYR A 171 -2.58 5.03 12.32
C TYR A 171 -2.02 3.86 13.14
N ARG A 172 -2.49 3.64 14.38
CA ARG A 172 -2.03 2.51 15.19
C ARG A 172 -2.37 1.18 14.53
N LYS A 173 -3.59 0.99 14.04
CA LYS A 173 -3.98 -0.22 13.30
C LYS A 173 -3.07 -0.45 12.08
N ALA A 174 -2.86 0.58 11.26
CA ALA A 174 -1.98 0.47 10.11
C ALA A 174 -0.51 0.19 10.51
N ALA A 175 -0.03 0.82 11.58
CA ALA A 175 1.33 0.65 12.10
C ALA A 175 1.58 -0.76 12.66
N GLU A 176 0.59 -1.35 13.30
CA GLU A 176 0.61 -2.75 13.78
C GLU A 176 0.67 -3.75 12.62
N HIS A 177 0.07 -3.42 11.48
CA HIS A 177 0.21 -4.17 10.23
C HIS A 177 1.50 -3.85 9.45
N GLY A 178 2.44 -3.11 10.04
CA GLY A 178 3.74 -2.83 9.45
C GLY A 178 3.80 -1.65 8.48
N HIS A 179 2.74 -0.85 8.34
CA HIS A 179 2.74 0.29 7.42
C HIS A 179 3.68 1.41 7.89
N ALA A 180 4.84 1.56 7.23
CA ALA A 180 5.92 2.46 7.66
C ALA A 180 5.49 3.93 7.75
N GLY A 181 4.66 4.43 6.82
CA GLY A 181 4.12 5.78 6.89
C GLY A 181 3.22 6.00 8.11
N ALA A 182 2.42 5.00 8.48
CA ALA A 182 1.58 5.07 9.67
C ALA A 182 2.41 5.03 10.97
N GLN A 183 3.45 4.20 11.01
CA GLN A 183 4.41 4.17 12.12
C GLN A 183 5.09 5.53 12.28
N THR A 184 5.48 6.18 11.17
CA THR A 184 6.08 7.51 11.17
C THR A 184 5.10 8.56 11.71
N ASN A 185 3.85 8.58 11.21
CA ASN A 185 2.85 9.56 11.68
C ASN A 185 2.47 9.33 13.14
N LEU A 186 2.37 8.08 13.57
CA LEU A 186 2.13 7.74 14.97
C LEU A 186 3.28 8.24 15.87
N ALA A 187 4.52 8.09 15.40
CA ALA A 187 5.69 8.63 16.12
C ALA A 187 5.65 10.16 16.22
N VAL A 188 5.29 10.86 15.16
CA VAL A 188 5.11 12.33 15.17
C VAL A 188 4.03 12.72 16.18
N MET A 189 2.90 12.00 16.21
CA MET A 189 1.82 12.30 17.18
C MET A 189 2.28 12.17 18.62
N TYR A 190 3.11 11.16 18.94
CA TYR A 190 3.72 11.05 20.27
C TYR A 190 4.80 12.11 20.53
N ASP A 191 5.63 12.48 19.54
CA ASP A 191 6.65 13.53 19.67
C ASP A 191 6.01 14.90 19.92
N GLU A 192 4.88 15.20 19.28
CA GLU A 192 4.19 16.50 19.36
C GLU A 192 3.05 16.54 20.40
N GLY A 193 2.64 15.39 20.96
CA GLY A 193 1.51 15.32 21.88
C GLY A 193 0.16 15.55 21.19
N GLN A 194 0.01 15.14 19.92
CA GLN A 194 -1.22 15.31 19.16
C GLN A 194 -2.19 14.16 19.42
N GLY A 195 -3.32 14.44 20.06
CA GLY A 195 -4.33 13.43 20.40
C GLY A 195 -3.94 12.48 21.54
N VAL A 196 -2.77 12.66 22.11
CA VAL A 196 -2.19 11.87 23.21
C VAL A 196 -1.15 12.71 23.95
N PRO A 197 -0.90 12.48 25.25
CA PRO A 197 0.22 13.12 25.93
C PRO A 197 1.54 12.85 25.19
N GLN A 198 2.41 13.87 25.15
CA GLN A 198 3.73 13.76 24.55
C GLN A 198 4.54 12.65 25.22
N ASP A 199 5.12 11.76 24.39
CA ASP A 199 5.94 10.64 24.83
C ASP A 199 7.06 10.37 23.82
N TYR A 200 8.24 10.88 24.12
CA TYR A 200 9.41 10.74 23.26
C TYR A 200 9.93 9.28 23.18
N ALA A 201 9.69 8.47 24.22
CA ALA A 201 10.11 7.06 24.20
C ALA A 201 9.24 6.26 23.21
N GLU A 202 7.92 6.47 23.24
CA GLU A 202 7.02 5.88 22.25
C GLU A 202 7.30 6.44 20.84
N ALA A 203 7.54 7.75 20.70
CA ALA A 203 7.92 8.34 19.41
C ALA A 203 9.17 7.65 18.84
N MET A 204 10.21 7.50 19.64
CA MET A 204 11.45 6.81 19.24
C MET A 204 11.20 5.36 18.83
N ARG A 205 10.37 4.63 19.57
CA ARG A 205 10.03 3.24 19.28
C ARG A 205 9.38 3.09 17.91
N TRP A 206 8.43 3.96 17.59
CA TRP A 206 7.73 3.92 16.32
C TRP A 206 8.57 4.43 15.16
N PHE A 207 9.33 5.52 15.34
CA PHE A 207 10.30 5.96 14.34
C PHE A 207 11.33 4.86 14.02
N ARG A 208 11.83 4.13 15.04
CA ARG A 208 12.79 3.04 14.83
C ARG A 208 12.19 1.95 13.94
N LYS A 209 10.97 1.49 14.23
CA LYS A 209 10.28 0.48 13.41
C LYS A 209 10.15 0.89 11.95
N ALA A 210 9.79 2.14 11.68
CA ALA A 210 9.66 2.64 10.32
C ALA A 210 11.03 2.87 9.65
N ALA A 211 12.02 3.35 10.40
CA ALA A 211 13.37 3.59 9.90
C ALA A 211 14.10 2.28 9.53
N ASP A 212 13.86 1.20 10.27
CA ASP A 212 14.39 -0.14 9.97
C ASP A 212 13.79 -0.73 8.68
N GLN A 213 12.61 -0.26 8.28
CA GLN A 213 12.02 -0.54 6.97
C GLN A 213 12.54 0.39 5.85
N GLY A 214 13.45 1.30 6.18
CA GLY A 214 14.03 2.25 5.22
C GLY A 214 13.23 3.54 5.03
N HIS A 215 12.18 3.82 5.82
CA HIS A 215 11.35 5.01 5.64
C HIS A 215 12.12 6.30 5.95
N ALA A 216 12.38 7.13 4.92
CA ALA A 216 13.23 8.31 5.01
C ALA A 216 12.74 9.34 6.05
N GLY A 217 11.42 9.58 6.14
CA GLY A 217 10.84 10.48 7.13
C GLY A 217 11.05 10.00 8.57
N ALA A 218 11.02 8.69 8.81
CA ALA A 218 11.31 8.12 10.13
C ALA A 218 12.78 8.19 10.48
N GLN A 219 13.66 7.96 9.51
CA GLN A 219 15.11 8.15 9.70
C GLN A 219 15.42 9.60 10.05
N TYR A 220 14.79 10.56 9.36
CA TYR A 220 14.90 11.97 9.72
C TYR A 220 14.39 12.23 11.15
N GLY A 221 13.21 11.70 11.52
CA GLY A 221 12.65 11.82 12.87
C GLY A 221 13.60 11.31 13.97
N LEU A 222 14.23 10.13 13.77
CA LEU A 222 15.29 9.64 14.68
C LEU A 222 16.46 10.59 14.77
N GLY A 223 16.92 11.13 13.64
CA GLY A 223 17.98 12.14 13.62
C GLY A 223 17.64 13.34 14.50
N VAL A 224 16.41 13.85 14.41
CA VAL A 224 15.92 14.97 15.22
C VAL A 224 15.88 14.62 16.71
N LEU A 225 15.39 13.42 17.08
CA LEU A 225 15.34 13.00 18.48
C LEU A 225 16.74 12.90 19.10
N TYR A 226 17.71 12.30 18.40
CA TYR A 226 19.10 12.23 18.86
C TYR A 226 19.78 13.60 18.90
N ASN A 227 19.52 14.46 17.89
CA ASN A 227 20.08 15.81 17.85
C ASN A 227 19.63 16.66 19.04
N ASN A 228 18.37 16.49 19.47
CA ASN A 228 17.76 17.31 20.51
C ASN A 228 17.80 16.67 21.91
N GLY A 229 18.26 15.42 22.03
CA GLY A 229 18.22 14.68 23.28
C GLY A 229 16.79 14.36 23.76
N ARG A 230 15.86 14.15 22.84
CA ARG A 230 14.45 13.83 23.15
C ARG A 230 14.26 12.32 23.32
N GLY A 231 13.91 11.88 24.54
CA GLY A 231 13.72 10.47 24.88
C GLY A 231 14.99 9.64 24.94
N VAL A 232 16.15 10.24 24.59
CA VAL A 232 17.50 9.66 24.67
C VAL A 232 18.49 10.77 24.96
N PRO A 233 19.68 10.47 25.50
CA PRO A 233 20.75 11.46 25.60
C PRO A 233 21.11 12.03 24.21
N GLN A 234 21.38 13.34 24.17
CA GLN A 234 21.80 14.02 22.94
C GLN A 234 23.05 13.33 22.37
N ASN A 235 23.01 13.02 21.06
CA ASN A 235 24.11 12.36 20.38
C ASN A 235 24.15 12.80 18.91
N TYR A 236 25.02 13.74 18.61
CA TYR A 236 25.18 14.26 17.25
C TYR A 236 25.71 13.23 16.25
N ALA A 237 26.56 12.29 16.68
CA ALA A 237 27.06 11.24 15.80
C ALA A 237 25.95 10.30 15.33
N GLU A 238 25.04 9.89 16.24
CA GLU A 238 23.86 9.12 15.86
C GLU A 238 22.89 9.97 15.02
N ALA A 239 22.68 11.23 15.37
CA ALA A 239 21.84 12.13 14.57
C ALA A 239 22.36 12.24 13.12
N MET A 240 23.68 12.48 12.93
CA MET A 240 24.31 12.51 11.61
C MET A 240 24.11 11.20 10.83
N ARG A 241 24.26 10.06 11.50
CA ARG A 241 24.08 8.76 10.89
C ARG A 241 22.67 8.59 10.32
N TRP A 242 21.65 8.98 11.08
CA TRP A 242 20.26 8.88 10.67
C TRP A 242 19.90 9.93 9.60
N PHE A 243 20.37 11.18 9.75
CA PHE A 243 20.17 12.20 8.71
C PHE A 243 20.83 11.79 7.39
N ARG A 244 22.01 11.15 7.41
CA ARG A 244 22.69 10.68 6.20
C ARG A 244 21.82 9.63 5.47
N LYS A 245 21.30 8.65 6.18
CA LYS A 245 20.40 7.62 5.59
C LYS A 245 19.18 8.24 4.93
N ALA A 246 18.54 9.21 5.59
CA ALA A 246 17.40 9.93 5.02
C ALA A 246 17.79 10.79 3.80
N ALA A 247 18.92 11.49 3.88
CA ALA A 247 19.43 12.36 2.83
C ALA A 247 19.82 11.60 1.55
N GLU A 248 20.39 10.40 1.68
CA GLU A 248 20.71 9.50 0.57
C GLU A 248 19.45 9.07 -0.20
N GLN A 249 18.30 9.06 0.45
CA GLN A 249 16.99 8.83 -0.17
C GLN A 249 16.33 10.13 -0.70
N GLY A 250 17.03 11.26 -0.67
CA GLY A 250 16.52 12.53 -1.19
C GLY A 250 15.66 13.33 -0.20
N HIS A 251 15.65 12.99 1.11
CA HIS A 251 14.88 13.74 2.11
C HIS A 251 15.46 15.14 2.32
N ALA A 252 14.79 16.18 1.79
CA ALA A 252 15.30 17.54 1.72
C ALA A 252 15.71 18.14 3.08
N ALA A 253 14.87 17.95 4.12
CA ALA A 253 15.18 18.45 5.46
C ALA A 253 16.42 17.75 6.04
N ALA A 254 16.63 16.47 5.79
CA ALA A 254 17.81 15.76 6.26
C ALA A 254 19.09 16.25 5.55
N GLN A 255 18.99 16.53 4.25
CA GLN A 255 20.10 17.13 3.48
C GLN A 255 20.49 18.50 4.04
N TYR A 256 19.50 19.34 4.36
CA TYR A 256 19.73 20.64 4.99
C TYR A 256 20.42 20.51 6.36
N PHE A 257 19.91 19.63 7.24
CA PHE A 257 20.51 19.43 8.57
C PHE A 257 21.92 18.87 8.51
N LEU A 258 22.22 17.96 7.59
CA LEU A 258 23.61 17.50 7.37
C LEU A 258 24.53 18.63 6.94
N GLY A 259 24.12 19.47 5.99
CA GLY A 259 24.87 20.63 5.58
C GLY A 259 25.17 21.57 6.74
N PHE A 260 24.17 21.81 7.58
CA PHE A 260 24.32 22.62 8.80
C PHE A 260 25.32 22.00 9.77
N MET A 261 25.20 20.71 10.11
CA MET A 261 26.10 20.02 11.04
C MET A 261 27.55 20.04 10.55
N TYR A 262 27.82 19.84 9.26
CA TYR A 262 29.16 19.96 8.68
C TYR A 262 29.72 21.38 8.74
N SER A 263 28.87 22.41 8.58
CA SER A 263 29.30 23.80 8.60
C SER A 263 29.69 24.28 10.01
N TYR A 264 29.12 23.69 11.05
CA TYR A 264 29.34 24.08 12.44
C TYR A 264 30.20 23.09 13.24
N GLY A 265 30.76 22.04 12.58
CA GLY A 265 31.68 21.08 13.18
C GLY A 265 31.05 20.16 14.24
N GLN A 266 29.80 19.87 14.09
CA GLN A 266 29.03 18.96 14.98
C GLN A 266 29.02 17.53 14.46
#